data_caf7d932c714db1671388cb28722cdf0
#
_entry.id   caf7d932c714db1671388cb28722cdf0
#
_cell.length_a   1.000
_cell.length_b   1.000
_cell.length_c   1.000
_cell.angle_alpha   90.00
_cell.angle_beta   90.00
_cell.angle_gamma   90.00
#
_symmetry.space_group_name_H-M   'P 1'
#
loop_
_entity.id
_entity.type
_entity.pdbx_description
1 polymer ?
#
loop_
_entity_poly.entity_id
_entity_poly.type
_entity_poly.pdbx_seq_one_letter_code
_entity_poly.pdbx_strand_id
1 'polypeptide(L)'
;YFEACLAGGADAKSAANWIMGDLAKNLNAEGKTIEESPVEASRLAQMLALIEKGTISSKIAKKVFAEMWTSSDAPEKIVEDKGLVQITDTKAIEAIVDAVIAANPKPVADYKSGNKKALGALVGQVMKQSKGKANPQMVNQLLADKLS
;
A
#
# COMPACT_ATOMS: atom_id res chain seq x y z
N TYR A 1 -15.43 -10.78 -16.74
CA TYR A 1 -14.44 -9.85 -16.17
C TYR A 1 -13.80 -10.42 -14.90
N PHE A 2 -14.62 -10.86 -13.94
CA PHE A 2 -14.13 -11.45 -12.69
C PHE A 2 -13.26 -12.69 -12.92
N GLU A 3 -13.71 -13.60 -13.75
CA GLU A 3 -12.94 -14.81 -14.11
C GLU A 3 -11.63 -14.48 -14.80
N ALA A 4 -11.58 -13.45 -15.63
CA ALA A 4 -10.37 -12.98 -16.28
C ALA A 4 -9.37 -12.39 -15.27
N CYS A 5 -9.85 -11.72 -14.22
CA CYS A 5 -9.01 -11.28 -13.10
C CYS A 5 -8.40 -12.46 -12.36
N LEU A 6 -9.18 -13.50 -12.10
CA LEU A 6 -8.68 -14.74 -11.45
C LEU A 6 -7.66 -15.46 -12.31
N ALA A 7 -7.90 -15.53 -13.61
CA ALA A 7 -6.94 -16.10 -14.57
C ALA A 7 -5.61 -15.34 -14.59
N GLY A 8 -5.64 -14.04 -14.32
CA GLY A 8 -4.45 -13.20 -14.16
C GLY A 8 -3.74 -13.35 -12.81
N GLY A 9 -4.20 -14.24 -11.94
CA GLY A 9 -3.58 -14.53 -10.64
C GLY A 9 -4.10 -13.69 -9.48
N ALA A 10 -5.19 -12.95 -9.66
CA ALA A 10 -5.78 -12.16 -8.59
C ALA A 10 -6.48 -13.05 -7.55
N ASP A 11 -6.39 -12.65 -6.27
CA ASP A 11 -7.18 -13.25 -5.21
C ASP A 11 -8.68 -12.99 -5.42
N ALA A 12 -9.50 -14.03 -5.28
CA ALA A 12 -10.94 -13.97 -5.57
C ALA A 12 -11.66 -12.91 -4.73
N LYS A 13 -11.35 -12.84 -3.45
CA LYS A 13 -11.96 -11.86 -2.53
C LYS A 13 -11.59 -10.44 -2.87
N SER A 14 -10.32 -10.20 -3.14
CA SER A 14 -9.81 -8.88 -3.55
C SER A 14 -10.39 -8.45 -4.88
N ALA A 15 -10.42 -9.34 -5.88
CA ALA A 15 -11.03 -9.08 -7.18
C ALA A 15 -12.51 -8.72 -7.05
N ALA A 16 -13.28 -9.50 -6.29
CA ALA A 16 -14.70 -9.23 -6.05
C ALA A 16 -14.91 -7.87 -5.39
N ASN A 17 -14.14 -7.54 -4.37
CA ASN A 17 -14.25 -6.26 -3.66
C ASN A 17 -13.99 -5.07 -4.57
N TRP A 18 -12.97 -5.13 -5.42
CA TRP A 18 -12.64 -4.06 -6.36
C TRP A 18 -13.67 -3.93 -7.48
N ILE A 19 -14.16 -5.06 -8.01
CA ILE A 19 -15.18 -5.06 -9.08
C ILE A 19 -16.51 -4.51 -8.56
N MET A 20 -16.97 -4.97 -7.40
CA MET A 20 -18.24 -4.51 -6.81
C MET A 20 -18.14 -3.12 -6.18
N GLY A 21 -16.95 -2.69 -5.79
CA GLY A 21 -16.69 -1.39 -5.17
C GLY A 21 -16.28 -0.33 -6.19
N ASP A 22 -14.99 -0.07 -6.27
CA ASP A 22 -14.45 1.05 -7.04
C ASP A 22 -14.73 0.96 -8.55
N LEU A 23 -14.64 -0.23 -9.14
CA LEU A 23 -14.92 -0.43 -10.56
C LEU A 23 -16.40 -0.15 -10.88
N ALA A 24 -17.31 -0.79 -10.15
CA ALA A 24 -18.75 -0.60 -10.34
C ALA A 24 -19.17 0.85 -10.10
N LYS A 25 -18.61 1.49 -9.09
CA LYS A 25 -18.88 2.90 -8.78
C LYS A 25 -18.52 3.81 -9.95
N ASN A 26 -17.34 3.63 -10.53
CA ASN A 26 -16.89 4.43 -11.65
C ASN A 26 -17.68 4.16 -12.93
N LEU A 27 -17.99 2.88 -13.19
CA LEU A 27 -18.83 2.48 -14.33
C LEU A 27 -20.23 3.11 -14.25
N ASN A 28 -20.84 3.04 -13.07
CA ASN A 28 -22.16 3.63 -12.84
C ASN A 28 -22.15 5.16 -12.99
N ALA A 29 -21.10 5.81 -12.53
CA ALA A 29 -20.94 7.26 -12.66
C ALA A 29 -20.85 7.72 -14.12
N GLU A 30 -20.26 6.88 -14.98
CA GLU A 30 -20.13 7.15 -16.43
C GLU A 30 -21.23 6.50 -17.27
N GLY A 31 -22.14 5.75 -16.64
CA GLY A 31 -23.21 5.04 -17.35
C GLY A 31 -22.71 3.92 -18.27
N LYS A 32 -21.56 3.34 -17.94
CA LYS A 32 -20.89 2.27 -18.70
C LYS A 32 -21.18 0.89 -18.11
N THR A 33 -21.13 -0.12 -18.97
CA THR A 33 -21.14 -1.52 -18.55
C THR A 33 -19.73 -1.99 -18.22
N ILE A 34 -19.61 -3.16 -17.57
CA ILE A 34 -18.30 -3.75 -17.24
C ILE A 34 -17.46 -4.07 -18.49
N GLU A 35 -18.12 -4.36 -19.60
CA GLU A 35 -17.48 -4.64 -20.89
C GLU A 35 -16.87 -3.37 -21.51
N GLU A 36 -17.41 -2.21 -21.15
CA GLU A 36 -16.93 -0.89 -21.59
C GLU A 36 -15.90 -0.28 -20.64
N SER A 37 -15.45 -1.03 -19.63
CA SER A 37 -14.50 -0.56 -18.64
C SER A 37 -13.17 -0.12 -19.30
N PRO A 38 -12.68 1.09 -19.03
CA PRO A 38 -11.36 1.51 -19.50
C PRO A 38 -10.22 0.74 -18.84
N VAL A 39 -10.49 0.08 -17.70
CA VAL A 39 -9.53 -0.80 -17.01
C VAL A 39 -9.84 -2.24 -17.38
N GLU A 40 -8.94 -2.85 -18.15
CA GLU A 40 -9.05 -4.26 -18.52
C GLU A 40 -8.85 -5.17 -17.31
N ALA A 41 -9.47 -6.37 -17.35
CA ALA A 41 -9.36 -7.35 -16.28
C ALA A 41 -7.90 -7.74 -15.97
N SER A 42 -7.06 -7.86 -16.98
CA SER A 42 -5.63 -8.15 -16.83
C SER A 42 -4.89 -7.04 -16.07
N ARG A 43 -5.21 -5.79 -16.34
CA ARG A 43 -4.63 -4.63 -15.65
C ARG A 43 -5.07 -4.57 -14.19
N LEU A 44 -6.33 -4.84 -13.91
CA LEU A 44 -6.84 -4.92 -12.54
C LEU A 44 -6.15 -6.06 -11.79
N ALA A 45 -5.99 -7.23 -12.41
CA ALA A 45 -5.29 -8.37 -11.83
C ALA A 45 -3.82 -8.03 -11.49
N GLN A 46 -3.12 -7.32 -12.35
CA GLN A 46 -1.76 -6.84 -12.09
C GLN A 46 -1.70 -5.90 -10.88
N MET A 47 -2.64 -4.97 -10.77
CA MET A 47 -2.74 -4.08 -9.62
C MET A 47 -2.98 -4.85 -8.32
N LEU A 48 -3.88 -5.81 -8.33
CA LEU A 48 -4.17 -6.68 -7.18
C LEU A 48 -2.94 -7.51 -6.77
N ALA A 49 -2.18 -8.01 -7.74
CA ALA A 49 -0.93 -8.70 -7.48
C ALA A 49 0.11 -7.81 -6.79
N LEU A 50 0.18 -6.52 -7.14
CA LEU A 50 1.06 -5.56 -6.47
C LEU A 50 0.65 -5.34 -5.00
N ILE A 51 -0.65 -5.36 -4.70
CA ILE A 51 -1.15 -5.28 -3.32
C ILE A 51 -0.74 -6.52 -2.54
N GLU A 52 -0.93 -7.71 -3.11
CA GLU A 52 -0.58 -8.99 -2.48
C GLU A 52 0.91 -9.10 -2.18
N LYS A 53 1.75 -8.65 -3.11
CA LYS A 53 3.21 -8.62 -2.93
C LYS A 53 3.67 -7.58 -1.91
N GLY A 54 2.78 -6.71 -1.44
CA GLY A 54 3.12 -5.61 -0.55
C GLY A 54 3.86 -4.45 -1.23
N THR A 55 3.93 -4.43 -2.56
CA THR A 55 4.56 -3.34 -3.33
C THR A 55 3.79 -2.03 -3.16
N ILE A 56 2.46 -2.12 -3.09
CA ILE A 56 1.57 -0.98 -2.82
C ILE A 56 0.57 -1.34 -1.71
N SER A 57 0.11 -0.34 -0.97
CA SER A 57 -0.99 -0.49 -0.02
C SER A 57 -2.34 -0.35 -0.72
N SER A 58 -3.44 -0.76 -0.07
CA SER A 58 -4.80 -0.55 -0.59
C SER A 58 -5.10 0.93 -0.85
N LYS A 59 -4.57 1.82 -0.02
CA LYS A 59 -4.70 3.27 -0.19
C LYS A 59 -3.97 3.77 -1.45
N ILE A 60 -2.77 3.27 -1.70
CA ILE A 60 -2.00 3.57 -2.91
C ILE A 60 -2.70 2.96 -4.14
N ALA A 61 -3.24 1.75 -4.01
CA ALA A 61 -3.96 1.07 -5.07
C ALA A 61 -5.16 1.89 -5.58
N LYS A 62 -5.88 2.60 -4.71
CA LYS A 62 -6.96 3.50 -5.11
C LYS A 62 -6.47 4.64 -6.02
N LYS A 63 -5.31 5.18 -5.73
CA LYS A 63 -4.67 6.20 -6.57
C LYS A 63 -4.25 5.62 -7.93
N VAL A 64 -3.63 4.44 -7.91
CA VAL A 64 -3.24 3.72 -9.14
C VAL A 64 -4.46 3.42 -9.99
N PHE A 65 -5.54 2.95 -9.40
CA PHE A 65 -6.79 2.66 -10.09
C PHE A 65 -7.37 3.91 -10.77
N ALA A 66 -7.40 5.04 -10.08
CA ALA A 66 -7.86 6.30 -10.64
C ALA A 66 -7.03 6.73 -11.86
N GLU A 67 -5.71 6.53 -11.80
CA GLU A 67 -4.83 6.81 -12.95
C GLU A 67 -5.05 5.82 -14.10
N MET A 68 -5.25 4.54 -13.79
CA MET A 68 -5.57 3.51 -14.77
C MET A 68 -6.88 3.80 -15.51
N TRP A 69 -7.82 4.46 -14.83
CA TRP A 69 -9.11 4.85 -15.41
C TRP A 69 -8.96 5.86 -16.55
N THR A 70 -8.00 6.75 -16.43
CA THR A 70 -7.73 7.82 -17.40
C THR A 70 -6.54 7.55 -18.31
N SER A 71 -5.74 6.52 -18.02
CA SER A 71 -4.52 6.16 -18.73
C SER A 71 -4.57 4.71 -19.21
N SER A 72 -3.92 4.43 -20.32
CA SER A 72 -3.72 3.08 -20.84
C SER A 72 -2.49 2.39 -20.26
N ASP A 73 -1.77 3.04 -19.35
CA ASP A 73 -0.53 2.51 -18.76
C ASP A 73 -0.82 1.33 -17.83
N ALA A 74 0.15 0.41 -17.75
CA ALA A 74 0.10 -0.69 -16.79
C ALA A 74 0.23 -0.17 -15.35
N PRO A 75 -0.38 -0.84 -14.34
CA PRO A 75 -0.30 -0.39 -12.95
C PRO A 75 1.13 -0.31 -12.42
N GLU A 76 2.00 -1.22 -12.82
CA GLU A 76 3.43 -1.20 -12.47
C GLU A 76 4.12 0.07 -12.95
N LYS A 77 3.86 0.46 -14.20
CA LYS A 77 4.41 1.69 -14.78
C LYS A 77 3.94 2.94 -14.06
N ILE A 78 2.65 3.00 -13.70
CA ILE A 78 2.08 4.12 -12.94
C ILE A 78 2.76 4.23 -11.57
N VAL A 79 2.95 3.10 -10.91
CA VAL A 79 3.61 3.02 -9.58
C VAL A 79 5.06 3.52 -9.67
N GLU A 80 5.80 3.11 -10.69
CA GLU A 80 7.18 3.54 -10.91
C GLU A 80 7.28 5.03 -11.24
N ASP A 81 6.49 5.50 -12.21
CA ASP A 81 6.51 6.89 -12.70
C ASP A 81 6.15 7.89 -11.60
N LYS A 82 5.24 7.53 -10.71
CA LYS A 82 4.76 8.38 -9.62
C LYS A 82 5.43 8.11 -8.29
N GLY A 83 6.36 7.16 -8.23
CA GLY A 83 7.06 6.80 -7.00
C GLY A 83 6.13 6.33 -5.89
N LEU A 84 5.08 5.58 -6.23
CA LEU A 84 4.07 5.08 -5.31
C LEU A 84 4.43 3.73 -4.68
N VAL A 85 5.61 3.21 -4.96
CA VAL A 85 6.09 1.94 -4.39
C VAL A 85 6.17 2.04 -2.87
N GLN A 86 5.52 1.11 -2.18
CA GLN A 86 5.67 0.97 -0.75
C GLN A 86 7.04 0.38 -0.42
N ILE A 87 7.74 0.95 0.56
CA ILE A 87 9.03 0.42 1.02
C ILE A 87 8.76 -0.85 1.83
N THR A 88 9.19 -1.99 1.30
CA THR A 88 9.14 -3.31 1.96
C THR A 88 10.54 -3.87 2.23
N ASP A 89 11.58 -3.19 1.76
CA ASP A 89 12.97 -3.56 2.05
C ASP A 89 13.27 -3.33 3.53
N THR A 90 13.50 -4.42 4.25
CA THR A 90 13.79 -4.40 5.70
C THR A 90 14.99 -3.53 6.03
N LYS A 91 16.03 -3.54 5.20
CA LYS A 91 17.24 -2.72 5.43
C LYS A 91 16.96 -1.23 5.32
N ALA A 92 16.17 -0.82 4.32
CA ALA A 92 15.81 0.59 4.14
C ALA A 92 14.93 1.08 5.30
N ILE A 93 13.96 0.28 5.73
CA ILE A 93 13.10 0.59 6.87
C ILE A 93 13.92 0.60 8.16
N GLU A 94 14.82 -0.34 8.36
CA GLU A 94 15.70 -0.44 9.52
C GLU A 94 16.57 0.81 9.68
N ALA A 95 17.14 1.32 8.60
CA ALA A 95 17.92 2.56 8.62
C ALA A 95 17.08 3.76 9.07
N ILE A 96 15.83 3.87 8.61
CA ILE A 96 14.90 4.91 9.02
C ILE A 96 14.52 4.76 10.49
N VAL A 97 14.24 3.53 10.93
CA VAL A 97 13.91 3.21 12.32
C VAL A 97 15.06 3.59 13.25
N ASP A 98 16.30 3.24 12.91
CA ASP A 98 17.48 3.59 13.69
C ASP A 98 17.66 5.11 13.80
N ALA A 99 17.49 5.84 12.70
CA ALA A 99 17.54 7.29 12.70
C ALA A 99 16.46 7.93 13.59
N VAL A 100 15.24 7.39 13.58
CA VAL A 100 14.13 7.86 14.42
C VAL A 100 14.42 7.57 15.89
N ILE A 101 14.92 6.40 16.23
CA ILE A 101 15.30 6.04 17.61
C ILE A 101 16.37 6.99 18.13
N ALA A 102 17.40 7.27 17.34
CA ALA A 102 18.47 8.19 17.71
C ALA A 102 18.00 9.65 17.86
N ALA A 103 17.05 10.08 17.04
CA ALA A 103 16.51 11.44 17.06
C ALA A 103 15.44 11.67 18.15
N ASN A 104 14.86 10.62 18.69
CA ASN A 104 13.74 10.68 19.64
C ASN A 104 14.02 9.86 20.92
N PRO A 105 15.04 10.24 21.73
CA PRO A 105 15.41 9.48 22.92
C PRO A 105 14.30 9.44 23.98
N LYS A 106 13.49 10.48 24.08
CA LYS A 106 12.41 10.60 25.06
C LYS A 106 11.28 9.59 24.83
N PRO A 107 10.67 9.48 23.64
CA PRO A 107 9.69 8.43 23.35
C PRO A 107 10.26 7.01 23.50
N VAL A 108 11.53 6.81 23.17
CA VAL A 108 12.22 5.53 23.37
C VAL A 108 12.30 5.17 24.84
N ALA A 109 12.71 6.09 25.69
CA ALA A 109 12.76 5.90 27.14
C ALA A 109 11.36 5.63 27.72
N ASP A 110 10.35 6.36 27.26
CA ASP A 110 8.95 6.17 27.68
C ASP A 110 8.45 4.77 27.32
N TYR A 111 8.76 4.29 26.13
CA TYR A 111 8.40 2.93 25.71
C TYR A 111 9.08 1.87 26.57
N LYS A 112 10.37 2.03 26.85
CA LYS A 112 11.14 1.11 27.69
C LYS A 112 10.65 1.09 29.15
N SER A 113 10.06 2.19 29.62
CA SER A 113 9.45 2.26 30.96
C SER A 113 8.05 1.64 31.04
N GLY A 114 7.52 1.12 29.92
CA GLY A 114 6.24 0.43 29.86
C GLY A 114 5.10 1.22 29.19
N ASN A 115 5.38 2.42 28.68
CA ASN A 115 4.39 3.23 27.98
C ASN A 115 4.28 2.82 26.50
N LYS A 116 3.39 1.88 26.22
CA LYS A 116 3.15 1.37 24.85
C LYS A 116 2.68 2.44 23.86
N LYS A 117 2.10 3.54 24.34
CA LYS A 117 1.68 4.65 23.47
C LYS A 117 2.85 5.36 22.81
N ALA A 118 4.02 5.34 23.42
CA ALA A 118 5.24 5.91 22.85
C ALA A 118 5.66 5.21 21.55
N LEU A 119 5.34 3.92 21.39
CA LEU A 119 5.58 3.19 20.14
C LEU A 119 4.83 3.82 18.97
N GLY A 120 3.58 4.21 19.16
CA GLY A 120 2.77 4.89 18.14
C GLY A 120 3.40 6.21 17.68
N ALA A 121 3.99 6.97 18.58
CA ALA A 121 4.71 8.20 18.24
C ALA A 121 5.95 7.91 17.37
N LEU A 122 6.71 6.87 17.70
CA LEU A 122 7.86 6.43 16.91
C LEU A 122 7.46 5.94 15.52
N VAL A 123 6.40 5.14 15.43
CA VAL A 123 5.82 4.69 14.13
C VAL A 123 5.44 5.89 13.29
N GLY A 124 4.77 6.88 13.87
CA GLY A 124 4.40 8.12 13.19
C GLY A 124 5.60 8.87 12.62
N GLN A 125 6.71 8.94 13.35
CA GLN A 125 7.94 9.56 12.86
C GLN A 125 8.58 8.78 11.71
N VAL A 126 8.62 7.45 11.80
CA VAL A 126 9.12 6.59 10.71
C VAL A 126 8.26 6.77 9.45
N MET A 127 6.95 6.77 9.60
CA MET A 127 6.03 7.00 8.48
C MET A 127 6.23 8.37 7.84
N LYS A 128 6.47 9.41 8.64
CA LYS A 128 6.76 10.75 8.17
C LYS A 128 8.08 10.79 7.38
N GLN A 129 9.15 10.21 7.90
CA GLN A 129 10.44 10.18 7.21
C GLN A 129 10.41 9.36 5.92
N SER A 130 9.66 8.27 5.90
CA SER A 130 9.47 7.46 4.69
C SER A 130 8.43 8.03 3.72
N LYS A 131 7.84 9.18 4.04
CA LYS A 131 6.75 9.80 3.26
C LYS A 131 5.55 8.87 3.04
N GLY A 132 5.23 8.06 4.03
CA GLY A 132 4.14 7.09 3.98
C GLY A 132 4.44 5.82 3.17
N LYS A 133 5.67 5.62 2.72
CA LYS A 133 6.07 4.47 1.90
C LYS A 133 6.42 3.22 2.71
N ALA A 134 6.79 3.37 3.98
CA ALA A 134 7.12 2.23 4.84
C ALA A 134 5.87 1.41 5.17
N ASN A 135 6.03 0.08 5.27
CA ASN A 135 4.96 -0.80 5.73
C ASN A 135 4.77 -0.65 7.24
N PRO A 136 3.59 -0.19 7.74
CA PRO A 136 3.38 0.04 9.16
C PRO A 136 3.59 -1.19 10.04
N GLN A 137 3.23 -2.38 9.57
CA GLN A 137 3.42 -3.64 10.30
C GLN A 137 4.90 -3.96 10.49
N MET A 138 5.70 -3.79 9.45
CA MET A 138 7.16 -3.99 9.53
C MET A 138 7.80 -2.96 10.45
N VAL A 139 7.35 -1.71 10.40
CA VAL A 139 7.83 -0.64 11.28
C VAL A 139 7.55 -0.97 12.74
N ASN A 140 6.32 -1.39 13.07
CA ASN A 140 5.94 -1.81 14.41
C ASN A 140 6.82 -2.95 14.91
N GLN A 141 7.02 -3.97 14.09
CA GLN A 141 7.81 -5.14 14.46
C GLN A 141 9.28 -4.77 14.69
N LEU A 142 9.88 -3.99 13.79
CA LEU A 142 11.27 -3.55 13.93
C LEU A 142 11.48 -2.68 15.17
N LEU A 143 10.57 -1.76 15.46
CA LEU A 143 10.62 -0.93 16.65
C LEU A 143 10.52 -1.77 17.92
N ALA A 144 9.57 -2.70 17.97
CA ALA A 144 9.40 -3.59 19.09
C ALA A 144 10.66 -4.46 19.33
N ASP A 145 11.24 -5.01 18.28
CA ASP A 145 12.43 -5.84 18.33
C ASP A 145 13.67 -5.06 18.80
N LYS A 146 13.84 -3.83 18.33
CA LYS A 146 14.98 -2.98 18.69
C LYS A 146 14.87 -2.35 20.07
N LEU A 147 13.66 -2.17 20.57
CA LEU A 147 13.41 -1.53 21.87
C LEU A 147 13.15 -2.52 23.02
N SER A 148 12.97 -3.79 22.69
CA SER A 148 12.79 -4.84 23.71
C SER A 148 14.08 -5.30 24.34
#